data_18fd2b6fd0226f1b1516f6bdbb385677
#
_entry.id   18fd2b6fd0226f1b1516f6bdbb385677
#
_cell.length_a   1.000
_cell.length_b   1.000
_cell.length_c   1.000
_cell.angle_alpha   90.00
_cell.angle_beta   90.00
_cell.angle_gamma   90.00
#
_symmetry.space_group_name_H-M   'P 1'
#
loop_
_entity.id
_entity.type
_entity.pdbx_description
1 polymer ?
#
loop_
_entity_poly.entity_id
_entity_poly.type
_entity_poly.pdbx_seq_one_letter_code
_entity_poly.pdbx_strand_id
1 'polypeptide(L)'
;AAFEPKDDAVILDGCRVVKYQRLVVCPGLKLDWAKVDGLEATLGRNGVTSNYRYDLAPYTWELVQGLTRGRAIFTQPPMPIKCAGAPQKALYLSADHWNRQGRLRDIEIHFCNAGGVLFGVKDYVPALQSYMDRYGAHLDFFHNLVAIDGPGRQATFEVKPPDAEATRVTLDFDMIHVCPPQTAPDFIRVSPLADSAGWIDVDQATLRHKTYENIWSLGDVMTAPNAKTAAAARKQAPVVAENIVAD
;
A
#
# COMPACT_ATOMS: atom_id res chain seq x y z
N ALA A 1 1.38 -21.81 -5.75
CA ALA A 1 2.63 -22.25 -6.37
C ALA A 1 3.70 -22.44 -5.31
N ALA A 2 4.66 -23.37 -5.57
CA ALA A 2 5.88 -23.52 -4.78
C ALA A 2 7.10 -23.48 -5.71
N PHE A 3 8.25 -23.16 -5.15
CA PHE A 3 9.51 -23.05 -5.91
C PHE A 3 10.52 -24.08 -5.41
N GLU A 4 11.10 -24.84 -6.35
CA GLU A 4 12.19 -25.77 -6.13
C GLU A 4 13.40 -25.31 -6.97
N PRO A 5 14.09 -24.25 -6.54
CA PRO A 5 15.12 -23.61 -7.36
C PRO A 5 16.36 -24.48 -7.57
N LYS A 6 16.63 -25.46 -6.71
CA LYS A 6 17.73 -26.43 -6.89
C LYS A 6 17.45 -27.41 -8.03
N ASP A 7 16.19 -27.61 -8.36
CA ASP A 7 15.72 -28.52 -9.40
C ASP A 7 15.23 -27.77 -10.65
N ASP A 8 15.41 -26.44 -10.71
CA ASP A 8 14.91 -25.56 -11.76
C ASP A 8 13.42 -25.77 -12.03
N ALA A 9 12.60 -25.80 -10.97
CA ALA A 9 11.20 -26.15 -11.07
C ALA A 9 10.28 -25.20 -10.30
N VAL A 10 9.09 -24.99 -10.88
CA VAL A 10 7.94 -24.37 -10.21
C VAL A 10 6.83 -25.41 -10.13
N ILE A 11 6.27 -25.60 -8.96
CA ILE A 11 5.13 -26.48 -8.70
C ILE A 11 3.87 -25.63 -8.70
N LEU A 12 2.96 -25.87 -9.63
CA LEU A 12 1.67 -25.22 -9.75
C LEU A 12 0.60 -26.01 -9.02
N ASP A 13 -0.61 -25.44 -8.94
CA ASP A 13 -1.77 -26.12 -8.41
C ASP A 13 -2.02 -27.46 -9.14
N GLY A 14 -2.49 -28.46 -8.39
CA GLY A 14 -2.64 -29.82 -8.92
C GLY A 14 -1.31 -30.58 -9.09
N CYS A 15 -0.26 -30.16 -8.41
CA CYS A 15 1.08 -30.77 -8.43
C CYS A 15 1.75 -30.78 -9.81
N ARG A 16 1.33 -29.91 -10.73
CA ARG A 16 1.97 -29.78 -12.05
C ARG A 16 3.35 -29.14 -11.92
N VAL A 17 4.39 -29.84 -12.29
CA VAL A 17 5.78 -29.37 -12.29
C VAL A 17 6.08 -28.70 -13.63
N VAL A 18 6.59 -27.47 -13.57
CA VAL A 18 7.11 -26.73 -14.74
C VAL A 18 8.61 -26.53 -14.54
N LYS A 19 9.40 -27.11 -15.43
CA LYS A 19 10.86 -26.89 -15.47
C LYS A 19 11.18 -25.62 -16.23
N TYR A 20 12.23 -24.91 -15.81
CA TYR A 20 12.70 -23.69 -16.46
C TYR A 20 14.23 -23.70 -16.62
N GLN A 21 14.71 -23.00 -17.60
CA GLN A 21 16.14 -22.65 -17.71
C GLN A 21 16.39 -21.30 -17.04
N ARG A 22 15.47 -20.37 -17.22
CA ARG A 22 15.46 -19.05 -16.58
C ARG A 22 14.07 -18.73 -16.06
N LEU A 23 13.98 -18.10 -14.91
CA LEU A 23 12.72 -17.78 -14.26
C LEU A 23 12.64 -16.28 -13.90
N VAL A 24 11.55 -15.62 -14.30
CA VAL A 24 11.22 -14.28 -13.84
C VAL A 24 9.99 -14.34 -12.93
N VAL A 25 10.13 -13.90 -11.68
CA VAL A 25 9.08 -13.96 -10.66
C VAL A 25 8.59 -12.55 -10.36
N CYS A 26 7.37 -12.21 -10.80
CA CYS A 26 6.80 -10.85 -10.67
C CYS A 26 5.30 -10.86 -10.33
N PRO A 27 4.85 -11.58 -9.28
CA PRO A 27 3.42 -11.68 -8.94
C PRO A 27 2.82 -10.42 -8.29
N GLY A 28 3.60 -9.37 -8.07
CA GLY A 28 3.17 -8.18 -7.36
C GLY A 28 3.14 -8.36 -5.84
N LEU A 29 2.20 -7.68 -5.17
CA LEU A 29 2.05 -7.73 -3.73
C LEU A 29 0.62 -8.10 -3.32
N LYS A 30 0.45 -8.48 -2.05
CA LYS A 30 -0.83 -8.77 -1.39
C LYS A 30 -1.25 -7.56 -0.55
N LEU A 31 -2.51 -7.20 -0.64
CA LEU A 31 -3.16 -6.27 0.29
C LEU A 31 -3.61 -7.06 1.52
N ASP A 32 -3.09 -6.73 2.68
CA ASP A 32 -3.31 -7.50 3.92
C ASP A 32 -4.41 -6.85 4.77
N TRP A 33 -5.66 -7.02 4.32
CA TRP A 33 -6.84 -6.45 4.97
C TRP A 33 -7.03 -6.95 6.40
N ALA A 34 -6.69 -8.22 6.65
CA ALA A 34 -6.82 -8.87 7.95
C ALA A 34 -5.87 -8.30 9.02
N LYS A 35 -4.87 -7.51 8.63
CA LYS A 35 -3.95 -6.82 9.56
C LYS A 35 -4.63 -5.69 10.34
N VAL A 36 -5.80 -5.25 9.91
CA VAL A 36 -6.59 -4.24 10.62
C VAL A 36 -7.84 -4.92 11.14
N ASP A 37 -7.96 -5.03 12.45
CA ASP A 37 -9.07 -5.72 13.10
C ASP A 37 -10.42 -5.12 12.68
N GLY A 38 -11.38 -5.97 12.33
CA GLY A 38 -12.71 -5.57 11.91
C GLY A 38 -12.83 -5.00 10.49
N LEU A 39 -11.72 -4.70 9.79
CA LEU A 39 -11.75 -4.06 8.46
C LEU A 39 -12.47 -4.92 7.42
N GLU A 40 -12.15 -6.21 7.29
CA GLU A 40 -12.75 -7.09 6.29
C GLU A 40 -14.27 -7.20 6.47
N ALA A 41 -14.74 -7.16 7.71
CA ALA A 41 -16.15 -7.28 8.04
C ALA A 41 -16.97 -6.04 7.64
N THR A 42 -16.34 -4.89 7.44
CA THR A 42 -17.04 -3.60 7.19
C THR A 42 -16.64 -2.95 5.86
N LEU A 43 -15.61 -3.44 5.20
CA LEU A 43 -15.12 -2.87 3.94
C LEU A 43 -16.20 -2.88 2.85
N GLY A 44 -16.50 -1.71 2.28
CA GLY A 44 -17.58 -1.49 1.31
C GLY A 44 -18.93 -1.15 1.94
N ARG A 45 -19.00 -0.90 3.24
CA ARG A 45 -20.20 -0.46 3.97
C ARG A 45 -19.83 0.41 5.17
N ASN A 46 -20.82 0.98 5.86
CA ASN A 46 -20.65 1.78 7.08
C ASN A 46 -19.68 2.98 6.93
N GLY A 47 -19.52 3.54 5.73
CA GLY A 47 -18.57 4.62 5.48
C GLY A 47 -17.12 4.16 5.27
N VAL A 48 -16.83 2.84 5.26
CA VAL A 48 -15.48 2.27 5.12
C VAL A 48 -15.22 1.86 3.68
N THR A 49 -14.21 2.45 3.05
CA THR A 49 -13.89 2.24 1.63
C THR A 49 -12.39 2.19 1.35
N SER A 50 -12.04 1.83 0.12
CA SER A 50 -10.65 1.84 -0.35
C SER A 50 -10.55 1.83 -1.87
N ASN A 51 -9.73 2.70 -2.44
CA ASN A 51 -9.38 2.66 -3.86
C ASN A 51 -8.30 1.62 -4.20
N TYR A 52 -7.81 0.87 -3.21
CA TYR A 52 -6.93 -0.27 -3.43
C TYR A 52 -7.70 -1.54 -3.89
N ARG A 53 -9.03 -1.50 -3.84
CA ARG A 53 -9.93 -2.47 -4.48
C ARG A 53 -10.74 -1.78 -5.57
N TYR A 54 -10.70 -2.35 -6.77
CA TYR A 54 -11.37 -1.80 -7.95
C TYR A 54 -12.89 -1.70 -7.76
N ASP A 55 -13.50 -2.72 -7.19
CA ASP A 55 -14.94 -2.82 -6.95
C ASP A 55 -15.48 -1.81 -5.91
N LEU A 56 -14.59 -1.22 -5.09
CA LEU A 56 -14.96 -0.22 -4.08
C LEU A 56 -14.80 1.23 -4.56
N ALA A 57 -14.19 1.46 -5.72
CA ALA A 57 -14.03 2.83 -6.24
C ALA A 57 -15.38 3.57 -6.44
N PRO A 58 -16.44 2.92 -6.95
CA PRO A 58 -17.77 3.55 -6.99
C PRO A 58 -18.28 3.95 -5.61
N TYR A 59 -18.15 3.07 -4.61
CA TYR A 59 -18.58 3.36 -3.25
C TYR A 59 -17.77 4.49 -2.61
N THR A 60 -16.45 4.56 -2.89
CA THR A 60 -15.64 5.72 -2.47
C THR A 60 -16.23 7.02 -3.01
N TRP A 61 -16.61 7.02 -4.28
CA TRP A 61 -17.18 8.21 -4.92
C TRP A 61 -18.55 8.57 -4.36
N GLU A 62 -19.42 7.59 -4.10
CA GLU A 62 -20.71 7.80 -3.42
C GLU A 62 -20.53 8.46 -2.05
N LEU A 63 -19.58 7.98 -1.24
CA LEU A 63 -19.28 8.58 0.07
C LEU A 63 -18.79 10.02 -0.08
N VAL A 64 -17.88 10.30 -1.01
CA VAL A 64 -17.37 11.65 -1.27
C VAL A 64 -18.48 12.59 -1.69
N GLN A 65 -19.38 12.16 -2.60
CA GLN A 65 -20.52 12.97 -3.05
C GLN A 65 -21.55 13.19 -1.93
N GLY A 66 -21.79 12.16 -1.11
CA GLY A 66 -22.79 12.16 -0.05
C GLY A 66 -22.36 12.94 1.19
N LEU A 67 -21.07 13.08 1.46
CA LEU A 67 -20.58 13.76 2.65
C LEU A 67 -20.77 15.28 2.53
N THR A 68 -21.60 15.83 3.38
CA THR A 68 -21.89 17.28 3.41
C THR A 68 -21.30 17.96 4.64
N ARG A 69 -21.07 17.22 5.71
CA ARG A 69 -20.44 17.63 6.96
C ARG A 69 -19.94 16.40 7.71
N GLY A 70 -19.06 16.58 8.69
CA GLY A 70 -18.54 15.53 9.55
C GLY A 70 -17.07 15.25 9.30
N ARG A 71 -16.60 14.03 9.61
CA ARG A 71 -15.17 13.69 9.57
C ARG A 71 -14.86 12.68 8.49
N ALA A 72 -13.89 13.04 7.62
CA ALA A 72 -13.32 12.16 6.61
C ALA A 72 -11.88 11.79 6.98
N ILE A 73 -11.60 10.49 7.11
CA ILE A 73 -10.26 9.98 7.44
C ILE A 73 -9.66 9.29 6.21
N PHE A 74 -8.41 9.58 5.92
CA PHE A 74 -7.58 8.89 4.91
C PHE A 74 -6.36 8.30 5.59
N THR A 75 -6.04 7.03 5.31
CA THR A 75 -4.97 6.35 6.04
C THR A 75 -3.81 5.94 5.14
N GLN A 76 -2.60 5.93 5.71
CA GLN A 76 -1.41 5.34 5.10
C GLN A 76 -0.70 4.47 6.13
N PRO A 77 -0.58 3.14 5.88
CA PRO A 77 0.09 2.22 6.78
C PRO A 77 1.62 2.38 6.72
N PRO A 78 2.38 1.64 7.54
CA PRO A 78 3.83 1.57 7.42
C PRO A 78 4.28 1.16 6.02
N MET A 79 5.42 1.69 5.59
CA MET A 79 6.05 1.28 4.33
C MET A 79 6.60 -0.16 4.41
N PRO A 80 6.66 -0.89 3.29
CA PRO A 80 6.42 -0.45 1.91
C PRO A 80 4.94 -0.58 1.49
N ILE A 81 4.49 0.35 0.65
CA ILE A 81 3.19 0.25 -0.05
C ILE A 81 3.35 0.48 -1.55
N LYS A 82 2.45 -0.06 -2.37
CA LYS A 82 2.39 0.32 -3.78
C LYS A 82 1.86 1.75 -3.90
N CYS A 83 2.54 2.54 -4.73
CA CYS A 83 2.17 3.93 -5.05
C CYS A 83 1.93 4.79 -3.79
N ALA A 84 3.02 5.10 -3.05
CA ALA A 84 2.97 5.87 -1.79
C ALA A 84 2.22 7.23 -1.87
N GLY A 85 2.04 7.78 -3.07
CA GLY A 85 1.19 8.96 -3.27
C GLY A 85 -0.30 8.66 -3.46
N ALA A 86 -0.73 7.39 -3.56
CA ALA A 86 -2.13 7.08 -3.84
C ALA A 86 -3.09 7.39 -2.68
N PRO A 87 -2.74 7.17 -1.40
CA PRO A 87 -3.58 7.59 -0.28
C PRO A 87 -3.85 9.10 -0.28
N GLN A 88 -2.81 9.90 -0.53
CA GLN A 88 -2.91 11.35 -0.62
C GLN A 88 -3.77 11.81 -1.80
N LYS A 89 -3.70 11.11 -2.95
CA LYS A 89 -4.56 11.42 -4.10
C LYS A 89 -6.04 11.27 -3.76
N ALA A 90 -6.41 10.24 -3.02
CA ALA A 90 -7.79 10.06 -2.57
C ALA A 90 -8.25 11.26 -1.74
N LEU A 91 -7.41 11.74 -0.79
CA LEU A 91 -7.68 12.93 -0.01
C LEU A 91 -7.82 14.17 -0.88
N TYR A 92 -6.81 14.48 -1.70
CA TYR A 92 -6.79 15.72 -2.48
C TYR A 92 -7.97 15.82 -3.46
N LEU A 93 -8.31 14.72 -4.14
CA LEU A 93 -9.44 14.68 -5.06
C LEU A 93 -10.79 14.84 -4.33
N SER A 94 -10.93 14.22 -3.16
CA SER A 94 -12.13 14.37 -2.33
C SER A 94 -12.26 15.81 -1.81
N ALA A 95 -11.18 16.37 -1.27
CA ALA A 95 -11.14 17.72 -0.75
C ALA A 95 -11.40 18.79 -1.83
N ASP A 96 -10.86 18.59 -3.05
CA ASP A 96 -11.14 19.48 -4.19
C ASP A 96 -12.62 19.43 -4.58
N HIS A 97 -13.23 18.23 -4.58
CA HIS A 97 -14.67 18.10 -4.82
C HIS A 97 -15.48 18.85 -3.78
N TRP A 98 -15.21 18.68 -2.48
CA TRP A 98 -15.91 19.37 -1.39
C TRP A 98 -15.70 20.89 -1.44
N ASN A 99 -14.50 21.33 -1.80
CA ASN A 99 -14.19 22.75 -1.99
C ASN A 99 -15.04 23.36 -3.11
N ARG A 100 -15.13 22.69 -4.27
CA ARG A 100 -15.95 23.14 -5.42
C ARG A 100 -17.45 23.14 -5.10
N GLN A 101 -17.90 22.28 -4.18
CA GLN A 101 -19.27 22.23 -3.70
C GLN A 101 -19.56 23.22 -2.56
N GLY A 102 -18.56 23.98 -2.09
CA GLY A 102 -18.69 24.90 -0.96
C GLY A 102 -18.86 24.21 0.41
N ARG A 103 -18.55 22.92 0.51
CA ARG A 103 -18.75 22.08 1.71
C ARG A 103 -17.49 21.87 2.54
N LEU A 104 -16.33 22.27 2.04
CA LEU A 104 -15.03 21.97 2.66
C LEU A 104 -14.94 22.43 4.14
N ARG A 105 -15.58 23.54 4.48
CA ARG A 105 -15.55 24.10 5.84
C ARG A 105 -16.34 23.28 6.87
N ASP A 106 -17.27 22.45 6.42
CA ASP A 106 -18.13 21.62 7.25
C ASP A 106 -17.58 20.19 7.39
N ILE A 107 -16.45 19.90 6.75
CA ILE A 107 -15.82 18.57 6.72
C ILE A 107 -14.43 18.66 7.36
N GLU A 108 -14.26 17.95 8.47
CA GLU A 108 -12.97 17.77 9.12
C GLU A 108 -12.20 16.66 8.41
N ILE A 109 -11.03 16.98 7.85
CA ILE A 109 -10.24 16.02 7.05
C ILE A 109 -8.99 15.61 7.83
N HIS A 110 -8.79 14.31 8.00
CA HIS A 110 -7.60 13.72 8.61
C HIS A 110 -6.81 12.88 7.62
N PHE A 111 -5.49 13.08 7.57
CA PHE A 111 -4.56 12.16 6.94
C PHE A 111 -3.73 11.46 8.02
N CYS A 112 -4.15 10.28 8.41
CA CYS A 112 -3.47 9.46 9.42
C CYS A 112 -2.37 8.62 8.73
N ASN A 113 -1.13 9.01 8.95
CA ASN A 113 0.05 8.39 8.34
C ASN A 113 0.89 7.69 9.43
N ALA A 114 1.12 6.39 9.29
CA ALA A 114 1.97 5.63 10.20
C ALA A 114 3.44 6.06 10.17
N GLY A 115 3.88 6.71 9.08
CA GLY A 115 5.23 7.30 8.98
C GLY A 115 5.32 8.72 9.55
N GLY A 116 6.53 9.23 9.65
CA GLY A 116 6.84 10.59 10.14
C GLY A 116 7.07 11.62 9.03
N VAL A 117 6.81 11.28 7.77
CA VAL A 117 7.01 12.19 6.62
C VAL A 117 5.83 12.06 5.65
N LEU A 118 5.45 13.18 5.05
CA LEU A 118 4.33 13.21 4.10
C LEU A 118 4.64 12.41 2.82
N PHE A 119 5.89 12.49 2.33
CA PHE A 119 6.32 11.76 1.15
C PHE A 119 7.83 11.46 1.18
N GLY A 120 8.24 10.34 0.57
CA GLY A 120 9.64 9.90 0.59
C GLY A 120 10.60 10.74 -0.28
N VAL A 121 10.09 11.48 -1.26
CA VAL A 121 10.89 12.39 -2.09
C VAL A 121 10.75 13.81 -1.55
N LYS A 122 11.79 14.29 -0.89
CA LYS A 122 11.79 15.57 -0.13
C LYS A 122 11.40 16.78 -0.98
N ASP A 123 11.82 16.83 -2.24
CA ASP A 123 11.58 17.95 -3.14
C ASP A 123 10.07 18.17 -3.44
N TYR A 124 9.25 17.13 -3.32
CA TYR A 124 7.81 17.25 -3.53
C TYR A 124 7.03 17.59 -2.25
N VAL A 125 7.64 17.44 -1.08
CA VAL A 125 6.95 17.66 0.21
C VAL A 125 6.38 19.08 0.34
N PRO A 126 7.10 20.18 0.00
CA PRO A 126 6.53 21.53 0.10
C PRO A 126 5.26 21.72 -0.74
N ALA A 127 5.25 21.21 -1.96
CA ALA A 127 4.06 21.28 -2.81
C ALA A 127 2.88 20.44 -2.26
N LEU A 128 3.15 19.24 -1.77
CA LEU A 128 2.13 18.38 -1.16
C LEU A 128 1.58 18.98 0.13
N GLN A 129 2.46 19.57 0.96
CA GLN A 129 2.05 20.26 2.18
C GLN A 129 1.13 21.45 1.87
N SER A 130 1.46 22.24 0.85
CA SER A 130 0.62 23.39 0.47
C SER A 130 -0.82 23.00 0.09
N TYR A 131 -1.03 21.77 -0.40
CA TYR A 131 -2.38 21.23 -0.63
C TYR A 131 -3.05 20.76 0.65
N MET A 132 -2.32 20.15 1.59
CA MET A 132 -2.86 19.84 2.92
C MET A 132 -3.35 21.11 3.60
N ASP A 133 -2.52 22.15 3.62
CA ASP A 133 -2.84 23.47 4.21
C ASP A 133 -4.03 24.13 3.50
N ARG A 134 -4.05 24.10 2.16
CA ARG A 134 -5.12 24.64 1.33
C ARG A 134 -6.49 24.04 1.65
N TYR A 135 -6.52 22.73 1.93
CA TYR A 135 -7.74 22.01 2.23
C TYR A 135 -8.04 21.92 3.73
N GLY A 136 -7.18 22.51 4.58
CA GLY A 136 -7.33 22.47 6.03
C GLY A 136 -7.26 21.04 6.59
N ALA A 137 -6.52 20.14 5.93
CA ALA A 137 -6.40 18.76 6.34
C ALA A 137 -5.42 18.62 7.52
N HIS A 138 -5.85 17.94 8.58
CA HIS A 138 -4.99 17.54 9.69
C HIS A 138 -4.03 16.44 9.21
N LEU A 139 -2.74 16.64 9.48
CA LEU A 139 -1.68 15.70 9.14
C LEU A 139 -1.22 14.98 10.41
N ASP A 140 -1.75 13.78 10.63
CA ASP A 140 -1.53 12.99 11.84
C ASP A 140 -0.42 11.96 11.58
N PHE A 141 0.84 12.34 11.88
CA PHE A 141 1.97 11.44 11.75
C PHE A 141 2.03 10.40 12.88
N PHE A 142 2.68 9.29 12.60
CA PHE A 142 2.85 8.15 13.51
C PHE A 142 1.53 7.49 13.93
N HIS A 143 0.45 7.71 13.17
CA HIS A 143 -0.85 7.10 13.40
C HIS A 143 -1.03 5.88 12.49
N ASN A 144 -0.85 4.69 13.04
CA ASN A 144 -1.05 3.42 12.34
C ASN A 144 -2.45 2.87 12.64
N LEU A 145 -3.29 2.72 11.62
CA LEU A 145 -4.61 2.12 11.77
C LEU A 145 -4.49 0.65 12.18
N VAL A 146 -5.09 0.26 13.30
CA VAL A 146 -5.02 -1.11 13.83
C VAL A 146 -6.38 -1.79 13.96
N ALA A 147 -7.48 -1.02 14.09
CA ALA A 147 -8.82 -1.59 14.15
C ALA A 147 -9.89 -0.63 13.60
N ILE A 148 -10.98 -1.19 13.10
CA ILE A 148 -12.19 -0.46 12.69
C ILE A 148 -13.44 -1.14 13.26
N ASP A 149 -14.24 -0.39 13.97
CA ASP A 149 -15.65 -0.70 14.26
C ASP A 149 -16.53 0.01 13.22
N GLY A 150 -16.93 -0.70 12.19
CA GLY A 150 -17.76 -0.14 11.13
C GLY A 150 -19.16 0.28 11.59
N PRO A 151 -19.91 -0.56 12.30
CA PRO A 151 -21.20 -0.19 12.88
C PRO A 151 -21.12 1.03 13.81
N GLY A 152 -20.11 1.09 14.67
CA GLY A 152 -19.85 2.22 15.57
C GLY A 152 -19.20 3.42 14.88
N ARG A 153 -18.75 3.28 13.62
CA ARG A 153 -17.98 4.28 12.86
C ARG A 153 -16.78 4.82 13.61
N GLN A 154 -15.99 3.91 14.17
CA GLN A 154 -14.79 4.22 14.94
C GLN A 154 -13.56 3.57 14.33
N ALA A 155 -12.47 4.34 14.24
CA ALA A 155 -11.15 3.88 13.79
C ALA A 155 -10.15 4.03 14.92
N THR A 156 -9.46 2.94 15.29
CA THR A 156 -8.44 2.93 16.34
C THR A 156 -7.06 2.91 15.72
N PHE A 157 -6.23 3.84 16.15
CA PHE A 157 -4.85 4.02 15.72
C PHE A 157 -3.90 3.70 16.87
N GLU A 158 -2.84 2.97 16.56
CA GLU A 158 -1.64 2.96 17.40
C GLU A 158 -0.79 4.17 17.03
N VAL A 159 -0.51 5.01 18.03
CA VAL A 159 0.29 6.23 17.87
C VAL A 159 1.64 6.02 18.53
N LYS A 160 2.70 5.99 17.72
CA LYS A 160 4.06 5.72 18.21
C LYS A 160 5.09 6.68 17.58
N PRO A 161 5.22 7.91 18.11
CA PRO A 161 6.32 8.80 17.73
C PRO A 161 7.69 8.19 18.08
N PRO A 162 8.78 8.64 17.46
CA PRO A 162 10.14 8.28 17.88
C PRO A 162 10.33 8.54 19.39
N ASP A 163 11.02 7.64 20.05
CA ASP A 163 11.39 7.74 21.48
C ASP A 163 10.22 7.85 22.47
N ALA A 164 8.99 7.54 22.04
CA ALA A 164 7.79 7.53 22.87
C ALA A 164 7.19 6.12 22.99
N GLU A 165 6.50 5.88 24.09
CA GLU A 165 5.68 4.67 24.25
C GLU A 165 4.48 4.72 23.28
N ALA A 166 4.08 3.54 22.80
CA ALA A 166 2.92 3.43 21.95
C ALA A 166 1.64 3.71 22.75
N THR A 167 0.78 4.57 22.22
CA THR A 167 -0.54 4.86 22.78
C THR A 167 -1.62 4.49 21.78
N ARG A 168 -2.89 4.45 22.22
CA ARG A 168 -4.02 4.22 21.32
C ARG A 168 -4.94 5.42 21.32
N VAL A 169 -5.34 5.83 20.11
CA VAL A 169 -6.32 6.92 19.87
C VAL A 169 -7.44 6.34 19.01
N THR A 170 -8.68 6.63 19.40
CA THR A 170 -9.86 6.27 18.61
C THR A 170 -10.51 7.54 18.08
N LEU A 171 -10.77 7.58 16.78
CA LEU A 171 -11.44 8.66 16.09
C LEU A 171 -12.77 8.16 15.51
N ASP A 172 -13.83 8.93 15.71
CA ASP A 172 -15.08 8.72 14.98
C ASP A 172 -14.93 9.18 13.54
N PHE A 173 -15.65 8.56 12.61
CA PHE A 173 -15.65 8.96 11.20
C PHE A 173 -17.06 8.87 10.57
N ASP A 174 -17.31 9.71 9.59
CA ASP A 174 -18.43 9.57 8.67
C ASP A 174 -18.01 8.84 7.39
N MET A 175 -16.75 9.04 6.98
CA MET A 175 -16.10 8.35 5.89
C MET A 175 -14.65 8.01 6.27
N ILE A 176 -14.20 6.79 5.96
CA ILE A 176 -12.78 6.42 6.04
C ILE A 176 -12.33 5.72 4.76
N HIS A 177 -11.29 6.26 4.13
CA HIS A 177 -10.58 5.64 3.02
C HIS A 177 -9.33 4.94 3.54
N VAL A 178 -9.32 3.62 3.48
CA VAL A 178 -8.24 2.80 4.02
C VAL A 178 -7.23 2.43 2.93
N CYS A 179 -5.95 2.80 3.13
CA CYS A 179 -4.84 2.11 2.51
C CYS A 179 -4.43 0.96 3.43
N PRO A 180 -4.62 -0.31 3.06
CA PRO A 180 -4.29 -1.42 3.94
C PRO A 180 -2.78 -1.65 4.01
N PRO A 181 -2.27 -2.31 5.06
CA PRO A 181 -0.92 -2.87 5.05
C PRO A 181 -0.70 -3.79 3.85
N GLN A 182 0.55 -3.88 3.39
CA GLN A 182 0.89 -4.62 2.19
C GLN A 182 2.09 -5.54 2.43
N THR A 183 2.07 -6.70 1.79
CA THR A 183 3.10 -7.72 1.94
C THR A 183 3.31 -8.45 0.62
N ALA A 184 4.40 -9.21 0.50
CA ALA A 184 4.52 -10.14 -0.61
C ALA A 184 3.43 -11.24 -0.51
N PRO A 185 3.03 -11.85 -1.64
CA PRO A 185 2.11 -12.98 -1.62
C PRO A 185 2.59 -14.12 -0.71
N ASP A 186 1.67 -14.82 -0.06
CA ASP A 186 2.00 -15.84 0.95
C ASP A 186 2.94 -16.92 0.40
N PHE A 187 2.72 -17.39 -0.86
CA PHE A 187 3.56 -18.39 -1.49
C PHE A 187 4.99 -17.90 -1.78
N ILE A 188 5.21 -16.58 -1.85
CA ILE A 188 6.55 -15.98 -1.92
C ILE A 188 7.18 -15.95 -0.53
N ARG A 189 6.45 -15.50 0.47
CA ARG A 189 6.96 -15.30 1.84
C ARG A 189 7.49 -16.58 2.48
N VAL A 190 6.91 -17.72 2.12
CA VAL A 190 7.34 -19.04 2.63
C VAL A 190 8.29 -19.76 1.68
N SER A 191 8.70 -19.12 0.58
CA SER A 191 9.56 -19.72 -0.43
C SER A 191 11.04 -19.49 -0.14
N PRO A 192 11.93 -20.31 -0.72
CA PRO A 192 13.38 -20.11 -0.66
C PRO A 192 13.86 -18.86 -1.42
N LEU A 193 12.98 -18.15 -2.11
CA LEU A 193 13.29 -16.91 -2.85
C LEU A 193 13.16 -15.66 -1.97
N ALA A 194 12.56 -15.78 -0.78
CA ALA A 194 12.29 -14.65 0.10
C ALA A 194 13.47 -14.31 1.01
N ASP A 195 13.64 -13.01 1.26
CA ASP A 195 14.46 -12.50 2.35
C ASP A 195 13.75 -12.65 3.71
N SER A 196 14.38 -12.15 4.78
CA SER A 196 13.81 -12.18 6.13
C SER A 196 12.52 -11.36 6.28
N ALA A 197 12.27 -10.40 5.39
CA ALA A 197 11.04 -9.60 5.36
C ALA A 197 9.94 -10.20 4.46
N GLY A 198 10.25 -11.29 3.76
CA GLY A 198 9.33 -12.03 2.91
C GLY A 198 9.26 -11.54 1.45
N TRP A 199 10.15 -10.64 1.03
CA TRP A 199 10.25 -10.15 -0.34
C TRP A 199 11.30 -10.94 -1.13
N ILE A 200 11.17 -11.05 -2.47
CA ILE A 200 12.17 -11.73 -3.28
C ILE A 200 13.51 -10.97 -3.20
N ASP A 201 14.54 -11.68 -2.76
CA ASP A 201 15.86 -11.11 -2.50
C ASP A 201 16.70 -10.98 -3.77
N VAL A 202 16.78 -9.76 -4.29
CA VAL A 202 17.50 -9.45 -5.54
C VAL A 202 18.67 -8.51 -5.34
N ASP A 203 19.66 -8.63 -6.17
CA ASP A 203 20.67 -7.60 -6.40
C ASP A 203 20.02 -6.38 -7.05
N GLN A 204 20.31 -5.19 -6.55
CA GLN A 204 19.62 -3.96 -6.93
C GLN A 204 19.98 -3.46 -8.33
N ALA A 205 21.17 -3.80 -8.84
CA ALA A 205 21.64 -3.36 -10.13
C ALA A 205 21.16 -4.28 -11.26
N THR A 206 21.15 -5.58 -11.00
CA THR A 206 20.85 -6.60 -12.02
C THR A 206 19.44 -7.17 -11.94
N LEU A 207 18.76 -6.99 -10.80
CA LEU A 207 17.46 -7.58 -10.46
C LEU A 207 17.48 -9.12 -10.48
N ARG A 208 18.67 -9.71 -10.44
CA ARG A 208 18.93 -11.15 -10.33
C ARG A 208 18.81 -11.56 -8.87
N HIS A 209 18.29 -12.74 -8.60
CA HIS A 209 18.21 -13.28 -7.25
C HIS A 209 19.64 -13.49 -6.69
N LYS A 210 19.87 -13.09 -5.43
CA LYS A 210 21.22 -13.12 -4.84
C LYS A 210 21.80 -14.52 -4.69
N THR A 211 20.94 -15.55 -4.56
CA THR A 211 21.35 -16.94 -4.35
C THR A 211 21.23 -17.79 -5.62
N TYR A 212 20.20 -17.54 -6.44
CA TYR A 212 19.89 -18.39 -7.61
C TYR A 212 20.15 -17.62 -8.90
N GLU A 213 21.20 -18.02 -9.60
CA GLU A 213 21.73 -17.28 -10.74
C GLU A 213 20.81 -17.22 -11.95
N ASN A 214 19.90 -18.18 -12.11
CA ASN A 214 18.93 -18.25 -13.20
C ASN A 214 17.55 -17.72 -12.85
N ILE A 215 17.43 -16.96 -11.73
CA ILE A 215 16.17 -16.37 -11.28
C ILE A 215 16.30 -14.85 -11.20
N TRP A 216 15.30 -14.13 -11.71
CA TRP A 216 15.15 -12.68 -11.64
C TRP A 216 13.80 -12.30 -11.07
N SER A 217 13.72 -11.08 -10.56
CA SER A 217 12.43 -10.51 -10.12
C SER A 217 12.35 -9.03 -10.47
N LEU A 218 11.12 -8.55 -10.66
CA LEU A 218 10.83 -7.14 -10.88
C LEU A 218 9.44 -6.78 -10.33
N GLY A 219 9.16 -5.49 -10.27
CA GLY A 219 7.88 -4.96 -9.77
C GLY A 219 7.79 -4.94 -8.24
N ASP A 220 6.57 -5.09 -7.72
CA ASP A 220 6.30 -4.81 -6.30
C ASP A 220 6.78 -5.90 -5.34
N VAL A 221 7.09 -7.10 -5.83
CA VAL A 221 7.38 -8.28 -4.99
C VAL A 221 8.82 -8.35 -4.47
N MET A 222 9.74 -7.55 -5.00
CA MET A 222 11.18 -7.65 -4.73
C MET A 222 11.72 -6.59 -3.75
N THR A 223 12.96 -6.81 -3.29
CA THR A 223 13.67 -6.00 -2.29
C THR A 223 14.33 -4.72 -2.79
N ALA A 224 14.38 -4.46 -4.10
CA ALA A 224 15.03 -3.25 -4.60
C ALA A 224 14.39 -1.97 -3.97
N PRO A 225 15.21 -0.99 -3.51
CA PRO A 225 14.77 0.14 -2.70
C PRO A 225 14.16 1.25 -3.54
N ASN A 226 13.20 0.92 -4.37
CA ASN A 226 12.48 1.86 -5.21
C ASN A 226 10.98 1.86 -4.89
N ALA A 227 10.29 2.88 -5.38
CA ALA A 227 8.85 2.95 -5.23
C ALA A 227 8.17 1.76 -5.92
N LYS A 228 7.28 1.08 -5.22
CA LYS A 228 6.45 0.00 -5.77
C LYS A 228 5.37 0.60 -6.68
N THR A 229 5.72 0.82 -7.95
CA THR A 229 4.85 1.50 -8.94
C THR A 229 4.95 0.84 -10.30
N ALA A 230 3.91 1.00 -11.12
CA ALA A 230 3.93 0.58 -12.52
C ALA A 230 5.06 1.26 -13.32
N ALA A 231 5.40 2.51 -13.00
CA ALA A 231 6.50 3.24 -13.62
C ALA A 231 7.85 2.58 -13.31
N ALA A 232 8.07 2.14 -12.06
CA ALA A 232 9.27 1.39 -11.67
C ALA A 232 9.33 0.04 -12.40
N ALA A 233 8.26 -0.75 -12.36
CA ALA A 233 8.21 -2.05 -13.05
C ALA A 233 8.49 -1.91 -14.55
N ARG A 234 7.94 -0.88 -15.19
CA ARG A 234 8.21 -0.57 -16.61
C ARG A 234 9.69 -0.30 -16.91
N LYS A 235 10.40 0.33 -15.97
CA LYS A 235 11.85 0.60 -16.13
C LYS A 235 12.71 -0.60 -15.76
N GLN A 236 12.24 -1.47 -14.88
CA GLN A 236 12.94 -2.70 -14.47
C GLN A 236 12.86 -3.78 -15.54
N ALA A 237 11.75 -3.87 -16.29
CA ALA A 237 11.57 -4.92 -17.29
C ALA A 237 12.68 -4.96 -18.36
N PRO A 238 13.12 -3.85 -18.99
CA PRO A 238 14.26 -3.86 -19.89
C PRO A 238 15.55 -4.36 -19.23
N VAL A 239 15.84 -3.93 -17.99
CA VAL A 239 17.04 -4.35 -17.25
C VAL A 239 17.06 -5.87 -17.06
N VAL A 240 15.94 -6.46 -16.65
CA VAL A 240 15.84 -7.92 -16.52
C VAL A 240 15.99 -8.61 -17.87
N ALA A 241 15.34 -8.08 -18.92
CA ALA A 241 15.43 -8.67 -20.25
C ALA A 241 16.87 -8.66 -20.80
N GLU A 242 17.57 -7.52 -20.69
CA GLU A 242 18.96 -7.39 -21.12
C GLU A 242 19.88 -8.33 -20.33
N ASN A 243 19.72 -8.43 -19.02
CA ASN A 243 20.52 -9.32 -18.18
C ASN A 243 20.28 -10.80 -18.50
N ILE A 244 19.04 -11.20 -18.81
CA ILE A 244 18.73 -12.58 -19.22
C ILE A 244 19.35 -12.93 -20.57
N VAL A 245 19.42 -11.99 -21.50
CA VAL A 245 19.98 -12.23 -22.83
C VAL A 245 21.50 -12.26 -22.79
N ALA A 246 22.12 -11.50 -21.90
CA ALA A 246 23.56 -11.43 -21.72
C ALA A 246 24.16 -12.64 -20.96
N ASP A 247 23.34 -13.43 -20.28
CA ASP A 247 23.67 -14.60 -19.44
C ASP A 247 23.57 -15.90 -20.27
#